data_14ef8501b0ee4eac70dbbe39b1584fb2
#
_entry.id   14ef8501b0ee4eac70dbbe39b1584fb2
#
_cell.length_a   1.000
_cell.length_b   1.000
_cell.length_c   1.000
_cell.angle_alpha   90.00
_cell.angle_beta   90.00
_cell.angle_gamma   90.00
#
_symmetry.space_group_name_H-M   'P 1'
#
loop_
_entity.id
_entity.type
_entity.pdbx_description
1 polymer ?
#
loop_
_entity_poly.entity_id
_entity_poly.type
_entity_poly.pdbx_seq_one_letter_code
_entity_poly.pdbx_strand_id
1 'polypeptide(L)'
;LGDVYKRQTADRMGPVELASCSFGQSSKVSYLQMITAVCAVVNGGKLMQPHVVRSIRDTERNTVQQMEPTVKAQVIRPETSAVMRELMEGVVTTGTGKNGAVAGYRVGGKTGTSQKLDSENERARIASFVAVAPIENPKIAVLICLDEPHSWTTSGGALSGPVAAEVLQKSLPRLGIQPSYTEAEQAKYFTTVPDVTGWKAPAAAQKLNEYTLTADVLGQGERVVSQYPRAGTTVRRGSAIQLDTTGQLDPAADEG
;
A
#
# COMPACT_ATOMS: atom_id res chain seq x y z
N LEU A 1 -20.78 -17.67 -2.95
CA LEU A 1 -19.75 -17.23 -3.88
C LEU A 1 -19.53 -18.34 -4.89
N GLY A 2 -20.24 -18.24 -6.04
CA GLY A 2 -20.29 -19.28 -7.03
C GLY A 2 -18.93 -19.55 -7.67
N ASP A 3 -18.66 -20.82 -7.92
CA ASP A 3 -17.46 -21.28 -8.59
C ASP A 3 -17.51 -20.89 -10.08
N VAL A 4 -16.79 -19.86 -10.47
CA VAL A 4 -16.58 -19.53 -11.89
C VAL A 4 -15.25 -20.16 -12.31
N TYR A 5 -15.29 -21.46 -12.68
CA TYR A 5 -14.12 -22.15 -13.18
C TYR A 5 -14.22 -22.49 -14.67
N LYS A 6 -13.19 -22.17 -15.44
CA LYS A 6 -12.68 -23.11 -16.44
C LYS A 6 -11.34 -23.63 -15.90
N ARG A 7 -11.36 -24.70 -15.12
CA ARG A 7 -10.18 -25.53 -14.93
C ARG A 7 -9.94 -26.30 -16.21
N GLN A 8 -8.86 -25.98 -16.89
CA GLN A 8 -8.27 -26.95 -17.81
C GLN A 8 -7.53 -27.97 -16.97
N THR A 9 -7.88 -29.23 -17.07
CA THR A 9 -7.11 -30.32 -16.49
C THR A 9 -5.84 -30.53 -17.32
N ALA A 10 -4.73 -30.93 -16.70
CA ALA A 10 -3.44 -31.07 -17.38
C ALA A 10 -3.53 -31.96 -18.64
N ASP A 11 -4.37 -32.97 -18.60
CA ASP A 11 -4.66 -33.92 -19.71
C ASP A 11 -5.44 -33.29 -20.89
N ARG A 12 -6.05 -32.12 -20.69
CA ARG A 12 -6.77 -31.35 -21.74
C ARG A 12 -6.03 -30.11 -22.21
N MET A 13 -4.83 -29.87 -21.67
CA MET A 13 -4.04 -28.69 -21.96
C MET A 13 -3.16 -28.96 -23.18
N GLY A 14 -3.47 -28.28 -24.29
CA GLY A 14 -2.64 -28.28 -25.49
C GLY A 14 -1.43 -27.36 -25.37
N PRO A 15 -0.50 -27.39 -26.37
CA PRO A 15 0.68 -26.52 -26.34
C PRO A 15 0.38 -25.03 -26.25
N VAL A 16 -0.70 -24.58 -26.87
CA VAL A 16 -1.13 -23.16 -26.88
C VAL A 16 -1.63 -22.75 -25.49
N GLU A 17 -2.46 -23.58 -24.87
CA GLU A 17 -2.96 -23.35 -23.52
C GLU A 17 -1.81 -23.37 -22.49
N LEU A 18 -0.88 -24.31 -22.62
CA LEU A 18 0.29 -24.37 -21.76
C LEU A 18 1.15 -23.12 -21.89
N ALA A 19 1.40 -22.67 -23.12
CA ALA A 19 2.16 -21.45 -23.38
C ALA A 19 1.43 -20.22 -22.82
N SER A 20 0.11 -20.07 -23.02
CA SER A 20 -0.65 -18.94 -22.53
C SER A 20 -0.81 -18.92 -21.01
N CYS A 21 -0.99 -20.09 -20.38
CA CYS A 21 -1.03 -20.20 -18.93
C CYS A 21 0.31 -19.83 -18.26
N SER A 22 1.45 -20.02 -18.94
CA SER A 22 2.77 -19.71 -18.40
C SER A 22 2.96 -18.21 -18.09
N PHE A 23 2.23 -17.32 -18.76
CA PHE A 23 2.22 -15.88 -18.50
C PHE A 23 0.89 -15.36 -17.95
N GLY A 24 0.00 -16.26 -17.46
CA GLY A 24 -1.21 -15.89 -16.72
C GLY A 24 -2.44 -15.62 -17.58
N GLN A 25 -2.51 -16.19 -18.80
CA GLN A 25 -3.69 -16.13 -19.67
C GLN A 25 -4.43 -17.48 -19.67
N SER A 26 -5.61 -17.54 -20.30
CA SER A 26 -6.41 -18.75 -20.53
C SER A 26 -6.95 -19.45 -19.27
N SER A 27 -6.93 -18.80 -18.12
CA SER A 27 -7.54 -19.31 -16.88
C SER A 27 -8.47 -18.28 -16.25
N LYS A 28 -9.61 -18.75 -15.72
CA LYS A 28 -10.52 -17.90 -14.90
C LYS A 28 -10.47 -18.38 -13.45
N VAL A 29 -10.23 -17.45 -12.54
CA VAL A 29 -10.22 -17.68 -11.09
C VAL A 29 -10.97 -16.55 -10.38
N SER A 30 -11.57 -16.82 -9.23
CA SER A 30 -12.17 -15.78 -8.43
C SER A 30 -11.09 -14.90 -7.78
N TYR A 31 -11.42 -13.65 -7.44
CA TYR A 31 -10.50 -12.75 -6.75
C TYR A 31 -10.01 -13.32 -5.41
N LEU A 32 -10.90 -14.02 -4.69
CA LEU A 32 -10.53 -14.68 -3.43
C LEU A 32 -9.51 -15.79 -3.65
N GLN A 33 -9.65 -16.57 -4.73
CA GLN A 33 -8.66 -17.61 -5.05
C GLN A 33 -7.34 -17.02 -5.47
N MET A 34 -7.35 -15.94 -6.26
CA MET A 34 -6.13 -15.25 -6.68
C MET A 34 -5.38 -14.71 -5.47
N ILE A 35 -6.03 -13.98 -4.58
CA ILE A 35 -5.34 -13.43 -3.40
C ILE A 35 -4.87 -14.55 -2.46
N THR A 36 -5.64 -15.64 -2.32
CA THR A 36 -5.24 -16.80 -1.50
C THR A 36 -4.01 -17.48 -2.08
N ALA A 37 -3.93 -17.63 -3.40
CA ALA A 37 -2.76 -18.17 -4.08
C ALA A 37 -1.52 -17.28 -3.89
N VAL A 38 -1.67 -15.96 -4.05
CA VAL A 38 -0.58 -15.00 -3.79
C VAL A 38 -0.12 -15.07 -2.34
N CYS A 39 -1.04 -15.15 -1.38
CA CYS A 39 -0.68 -15.33 0.03
C CYS A 39 0.13 -16.62 0.23
N ALA A 40 -0.23 -17.73 -0.43
CA ALA A 40 0.55 -18.96 -0.35
C ALA A 40 1.96 -18.80 -0.93
N VAL A 41 2.11 -18.03 -2.02
CA VAL A 41 3.41 -17.76 -2.63
C VAL A 41 4.36 -17.03 -1.68
N VAL A 42 3.84 -16.11 -0.83
CA VAL A 42 4.69 -15.22 -0.01
C VAL A 42 4.82 -15.62 1.45
N ASN A 43 4.01 -16.56 1.95
CA ASN A 43 3.94 -16.94 3.37
C ASN A 43 4.73 -18.22 3.72
N GLY A 44 5.69 -18.61 2.89
CA GLY A 44 6.44 -19.84 3.04
C GLY A 44 5.79 -21.05 2.33
N GLY A 45 4.86 -20.81 1.42
CA GLY A 45 4.25 -21.85 0.58
C GLY A 45 3.01 -22.51 1.17
N LYS A 46 2.42 -21.96 2.22
CA LYS A 46 1.24 -22.53 2.90
C LYS A 46 -0.05 -22.02 2.28
N LEU A 47 -0.83 -22.90 1.67
CA LEU A 47 -2.17 -22.60 1.21
C LEU A 47 -3.11 -22.59 2.43
N MET A 48 -3.58 -21.41 2.81
CA MET A 48 -4.48 -21.23 3.95
C MET A 48 -5.93 -21.33 3.52
N GLN A 49 -6.81 -21.76 4.42
CA GLN A 49 -8.24 -21.64 4.23
C GLN A 49 -8.69 -20.22 4.56
N PRO A 50 -9.20 -19.45 3.58
CA PRO A 50 -9.67 -18.10 3.86
C PRO A 50 -10.94 -18.14 4.72
N HIS A 51 -11.05 -17.24 5.70
CA HIS A 51 -12.24 -17.02 6.52
C HIS A 51 -12.34 -15.56 6.92
N VAL A 52 -13.56 -15.07 7.14
CA VAL A 52 -13.84 -13.68 7.55
C VAL A 52 -14.26 -13.59 9.01
N VAL A 53 -14.69 -14.71 9.61
CA VAL A 53 -15.08 -14.77 11.02
C VAL A 53 -13.85 -15.07 11.86
N ARG A 54 -13.49 -14.17 12.76
CA ARG A 54 -12.39 -14.36 13.71
C ARG A 54 -12.85 -15.09 14.98
N SER A 55 -14.00 -14.69 15.50
CA SER A 55 -14.55 -15.28 16.71
C SER A 55 -16.06 -15.10 16.77
N ILE A 56 -16.73 -16.02 17.44
CA ILE A 56 -18.14 -15.92 17.84
C ILE A 56 -18.14 -15.59 19.34
N ARG A 57 -18.95 -14.60 19.73
CA ARG A 57 -19.09 -14.16 21.12
C ARG A 57 -20.52 -14.22 21.56
N ASP A 58 -20.76 -14.47 22.85
CA ASP A 58 -22.07 -14.39 23.46
C ASP A 58 -22.52 -12.93 23.72
N THR A 59 -23.68 -12.74 24.31
CA THR A 59 -24.23 -11.41 24.62
C THR A 59 -23.41 -10.65 25.67
N GLU A 60 -22.63 -11.34 26.49
CA GLU A 60 -21.73 -10.79 27.49
C GLU A 60 -20.32 -10.52 26.95
N ARG A 61 -20.13 -10.71 25.62
CA ARG A 61 -18.88 -10.57 24.90
C ARG A 61 -17.79 -11.61 25.22
N ASN A 62 -18.15 -12.71 25.92
CA ASN A 62 -17.21 -13.83 26.07
C ASN A 62 -17.02 -14.56 24.74
N THR A 63 -15.83 -15.03 24.47
CA THR A 63 -15.57 -15.81 23.26
C THR A 63 -16.10 -17.23 23.44
N VAL A 64 -17.10 -17.59 22.66
CA VAL A 64 -17.68 -18.94 22.60
C VAL A 64 -16.88 -19.83 21.66
N GLN A 65 -16.42 -19.26 20.52
CA GLN A 65 -15.63 -19.97 19.54
C GLN A 65 -14.60 -19.06 18.92
N GLN A 66 -13.33 -19.48 18.90
CA GLN A 66 -12.25 -18.86 18.16
C GLN A 66 -12.00 -19.64 16.87
N MET A 67 -11.89 -18.91 15.73
CA MET A 67 -11.53 -19.51 14.45
C MET A 67 -10.01 -19.49 14.29
N GLU A 68 -9.42 -20.68 14.30
CA GLU A 68 -7.97 -20.82 14.12
C GLU A 68 -7.60 -20.91 12.63
N PRO A 69 -6.45 -20.33 12.22
CA PRO A 69 -5.97 -20.43 10.87
C PRO A 69 -5.71 -21.90 10.48
N THR A 70 -6.28 -22.35 9.36
CA THR A 70 -6.14 -23.72 8.87
C THR A 70 -5.26 -23.76 7.62
N VAL A 71 -4.18 -24.54 7.68
CA VAL A 71 -3.32 -24.86 6.53
C VAL A 71 -3.95 -26.01 5.75
N LYS A 72 -4.29 -25.79 4.48
CA LYS A 72 -4.83 -26.83 3.59
C LYS A 72 -3.75 -27.69 2.96
N ALA A 73 -2.65 -27.04 2.54
CA ALA A 73 -1.54 -27.72 1.88
C ALA A 73 -0.27 -26.89 1.93
N GLN A 74 0.89 -27.55 1.81
CA GLN A 74 2.16 -26.95 1.44
C GLN A 74 2.28 -27.03 -0.09
N VAL A 75 2.16 -25.90 -0.81
CA VAL A 75 2.08 -25.87 -2.28
C VAL A 75 3.40 -25.55 -2.96
N ILE A 76 4.28 -24.81 -2.30
CA ILE A 76 5.68 -24.58 -2.71
C ILE A 76 6.57 -24.65 -1.48
N ARG A 77 7.87 -24.85 -1.70
CA ARG A 77 8.86 -24.88 -0.62
C ARG A 77 9.11 -23.48 -0.05
N PRO A 78 9.49 -23.35 1.24
CA PRO A 78 9.80 -22.06 1.86
C PRO A 78 10.89 -21.27 1.12
N GLU A 79 11.91 -21.96 0.60
CA GLU A 79 13.01 -21.35 -0.17
C GLU A 79 12.47 -20.74 -1.48
N THR A 80 11.57 -21.44 -2.17
CA THR A 80 10.91 -20.92 -3.37
C THR A 80 10.07 -19.68 -3.03
N SER A 81 9.36 -19.71 -1.91
CA SER A 81 8.61 -18.55 -1.42
C SER A 81 9.51 -17.33 -1.14
N ALA A 82 10.71 -17.55 -0.58
CA ALA A 82 11.68 -16.49 -0.34
C ALA A 82 12.13 -15.84 -1.66
N VAL A 83 12.51 -16.63 -2.65
CA VAL A 83 12.88 -16.15 -3.99
C VAL A 83 11.72 -15.38 -4.64
N MET A 84 10.50 -15.88 -4.51
CA MET A 84 9.32 -15.19 -5.06
C MET A 84 9.09 -13.82 -4.42
N ARG A 85 9.33 -13.66 -3.12
CA ARG A 85 9.25 -12.35 -2.47
C ARG A 85 10.26 -11.37 -3.04
N GLU A 86 11.50 -11.79 -3.26
CA GLU A 86 12.54 -10.96 -3.90
C GLU A 86 12.15 -10.54 -5.32
N LEU A 87 11.64 -11.48 -6.13
CA LEU A 87 11.15 -11.18 -7.47
C LEU A 87 9.97 -10.20 -7.46
N MET A 88 9.02 -10.36 -6.53
CA MET A 88 7.89 -9.46 -6.38
C MET A 88 8.32 -8.06 -5.91
N GLU A 89 9.32 -7.95 -5.06
CA GLU A 89 9.92 -6.65 -4.70
C GLU A 89 10.57 -5.99 -5.91
N GLY A 90 11.29 -6.74 -6.73
CA GLY A 90 11.87 -6.26 -7.99
C GLY A 90 10.83 -5.67 -8.95
N VAL A 91 9.62 -6.20 -9.00
CA VAL A 91 8.51 -5.63 -9.80
C VAL A 91 8.16 -4.21 -9.35
N VAL A 92 8.20 -3.94 -8.05
CA VAL A 92 7.85 -2.63 -7.47
C VAL A 92 9.03 -1.67 -7.50
N THR A 93 10.26 -2.14 -7.28
CA THR A 93 11.45 -1.27 -7.23
C THR A 93 11.93 -0.86 -8.61
N THR A 94 12.00 -1.80 -9.55
CA THR A 94 12.59 -1.58 -10.88
C THR A 94 11.66 -1.92 -12.04
N GLY A 95 10.61 -2.70 -11.79
CA GLY A 95 9.71 -3.24 -12.81
C GLY A 95 8.48 -2.37 -13.12
N THR A 96 7.44 -3.03 -13.60
CA THR A 96 6.16 -2.42 -14.04
C THR A 96 5.24 -1.99 -12.91
N GLY A 97 5.57 -2.33 -11.66
CA GLY A 97 4.77 -2.08 -10.46
C GLY A 97 5.20 -0.87 -9.63
N LYS A 98 6.07 0.02 -10.15
CA LYS A 98 6.63 1.17 -9.41
C LYS A 98 5.57 2.04 -8.73
N ASN A 99 4.39 2.18 -9.32
CA ASN A 99 3.29 2.95 -8.75
C ASN A 99 2.63 2.29 -7.54
N GLY A 100 2.98 1.04 -7.24
CA GLY A 100 2.58 0.33 -6.03
C GLY A 100 3.53 0.50 -4.85
N ALA A 101 4.60 1.29 -5.00
CA ALA A 101 5.57 1.57 -3.95
C ALA A 101 4.96 2.45 -2.84
N VAL A 102 5.32 2.17 -1.59
CA VAL A 102 4.93 2.95 -0.42
C VAL A 102 6.18 3.37 0.32
N ALA A 103 6.36 4.68 0.49
CA ALA A 103 7.55 5.23 1.15
C ALA A 103 7.69 4.70 2.58
N GLY A 104 8.90 4.29 2.94
CA GLY A 104 9.22 3.69 4.23
C GLY A 104 8.83 2.22 4.39
N TYR A 105 8.33 1.56 3.33
CA TYR A 105 7.99 0.14 3.37
C TYR A 105 8.53 -0.61 2.17
N ARG A 106 9.02 -1.81 2.40
CA ARG A 106 9.36 -2.73 1.33
C ARG A 106 8.10 -3.43 0.84
N VAL A 107 7.72 -3.15 -0.39
CA VAL A 107 6.50 -3.67 -1.02
C VAL A 107 6.88 -4.61 -2.16
N GLY A 108 6.29 -5.80 -2.17
CA GLY A 108 6.29 -6.68 -3.33
C GLY A 108 4.98 -6.59 -4.09
N GLY A 109 5.00 -6.82 -5.39
CA GLY A 109 3.77 -6.77 -6.17
C GLY A 109 3.85 -7.48 -7.51
N LYS A 110 2.70 -7.55 -8.20
CA LYS A 110 2.59 -8.03 -9.58
C LYS A 110 1.46 -7.32 -10.29
N THR A 111 1.76 -6.79 -11.46
CA THR A 111 0.77 -6.21 -12.37
C THR A 111 0.05 -7.29 -13.16
N GLY A 112 -1.21 -7.08 -13.48
CA GLY A 112 -1.98 -7.88 -14.41
C GLY A 112 -2.77 -6.98 -15.36
N THR A 113 -2.81 -7.37 -16.64
CA THR A 113 -3.65 -6.73 -17.65
C THR A 113 -4.17 -7.86 -18.52
N SER A 114 -5.41 -8.26 -18.33
CA SER A 114 -6.04 -9.34 -19.10
C SER A 114 -7.13 -8.81 -20.01
N GLN A 115 -7.33 -9.49 -21.13
CA GLN A 115 -8.48 -9.25 -22.00
C GLN A 115 -9.75 -9.78 -21.29
N LYS A 116 -10.84 -9.02 -21.37
CA LYS A 116 -12.14 -9.47 -20.91
C LYS A 116 -12.86 -10.18 -22.05
N LEU A 117 -12.92 -11.51 -21.98
CA LEU A 117 -13.40 -12.37 -23.07
C LEU A 117 -14.93 -12.40 -23.22
N ASP A 118 -15.66 -11.97 -22.20
CA ASP A 118 -17.13 -11.93 -22.13
C ASP A 118 -17.71 -10.52 -22.33
N SER A 119 -16.92 -9.58 -22.83
CA SER A 119 -17.33 -8.23 -23.21
C SER A 119 -17.58 -8.16 -24.73
N GLU A 120 -18.62 -7.42 -25.14
CA GLU A 120 -18.85 -7.06 -26.55
C GLU A 120 -17.75 -6.13 -27.09
N ASN A 121 -17.03 -5.45 -26.20
CA ASN A 121 -15.90 -4.62 -26.54
C ASN A 121 -14.60 -5.44 -26.56
N GLU A 122 -14.09 -5.77 -27.73
CA GLU A 122 -12.82 -6.52 -27.89
C GLU A 122 -11.60 -5.84 -27.24
N ARG A 123 -11.69 -4.54 -26.99
CA ARG A 123 -10.64 -3.77 -26.30
C ARG A 123 -10.80 -3.75 -24.78
N ALA A 124 -11.89 -4.34 -24.26
CA ALA A 124 -12.13 -4.41 -22.83
C ALA A 124 -11.00 -5.14 -22.11
N ARG A 125 -10.53 -4.58 -21.01
CA ARG A 125 -9.43 -5.11 -20.19
C ARG A 125 -9.83 -5.12 -18.73
N ILE A 126 -9.24 -6.06 -18.00
CA ILE A 126 -9.21 -6.05 -16.54
C ILE A 126 -7.81 -5.62 -16.14
N ALA A 127 -7.71 -4.44 -15.52
CA ALA A 127 -6.46 -3.90 -14.99
C ALA A 127 -6.32 -4.30 -13.52
N SER A 128 -5.29 -5.05 -13.16
CA SER A 128 -5.12 -5.53 -11.80
C SER A 128 -3.71 -5.30 -11.26
N PHE A 129 -3.63 -5.19 -9.94
CA PHE A 129 -2.37 -5.14 -9.21
C PHE A 129 -2.54 -5.84 -7.86
N VAL A 130 -1.64 -6.75 -7.55
CA VAL A 130 -1.50 -7.30 -6.22
C VAL A 130 -0.28 -6.70 -5.55
N ALA A 131 -0.45 -6.28 -4.29
CA ALA A 131 0.62 -5.76 -3.44
C ALA A 131 0.68 -6.56 -2.15
N VAL A 132 1.89 -6.77 -1.64
CA VAL A 132 2.18 -7.48 -0.39
C VAL A 132 3.16 -6.65 0.42
N ALA A 133 2.88 -6.43 1.70
CA ALA A 133 3.76 -5.66 2.58
C ALA A 133 3.70 -6.11 4.06
N PRO A 134 4.80 -5.91 4.82
CA PRO A 134 6.15 -5.77 4.34
C PRO A 134 6.59 -7.04 3.61
N ILE A 135 7.38 -6.95 2.54
CA ILE A 135 7.68 -8.14 1.71
C ILE A 135 8.64 -9.10 2.40
N GLU A 136 9.50 -8.61 3.29
CA GLU A 136 10.40 -9.42 4.11
C GLU A 136 9.66 -10.29 5.14
N ASN A 137 8.53 -9.78 5.66
CA ASN A 137 7.66 -10.49 6.62
C ASN A 137 6.19 -10.14 6.35
N PRO A 138 5.56 -10.76 5.35
CA PRO A 138 4.24 -10.39 4.86
C PRO A 138 3.16 -10.40 5.95
N LYS A 139 2.45 -9.29 6.09
CA LYS A 139 1.34 -9.10 7.03
C LYS A 139 0.01 -8.79 6.34
N ILE A 140 0.09 -8.18 5.16
CA ILE A 140 -1.09 -7.81 4.39
C ILE A 140 -0.83 -8.04 2.89
N ALA A 141 -1.83 -8.55 2.21
CA ALA A 141 -1.90 -8.61 0.76
C ALA A 141 -3.14 -7.86 0.28
N VAL A 142 -2.99 -7.05 -0.76
CA VAL A 142 -4.05 -6.24 -1.35
C VAL A 142 -4.15 -6.56 -2.84
N LEU A 143 -5.32 -6.92 -3.32
CA LEU A 143 -5.59 -7.13 -4.74
C LEU A 143 -6.59 -6.07 -5.20
N ILE A 144 -6.19 -5.26 -6.15
CA ILE A 144 -7.04 -4.28 -6.83
C ILE A 144 -7.30 -4.77 -8.24
N CYS A 145 -8.58 -4.84 -8.62
CA CYS A 145 -9.03 -5.19 -9.95
C CYS A 145 -10.00 -4.13 -10.44
N LEU A 146 -9.69 -3.50 -11.56
CA LEU A 146 -10.55 -2.55 -12.25
C LEU A 146 -11.08 -3.23 -13.51
N ASP A 147 -12.39 -3.42 -13.55
CA ASP A 147 -13.09 -4.04 -14.67
C ASP A 147 -13.47 -2.97 -15.69
N GLU A 148 -12.99 -3.12 -16.92
CA GLU A 148 -13.20 -2.19 -18.03
C GLU A 148 -12.93 -0.71 -17.67
N PRO A 149 -11.73 -0.36 -17.17
CA PRO A 149 -11.47 1.00 -16.77
C PRO A 149 -11.54 1.97 -17.96
N HIS A 150 -12.35 3.01 -17.84
CA HIS A 150 -12.42 4.11 -18.80
C HIS A 150 -11.27 5.10 -18.54
N SER A 151 -10.12 4.86 -19.14
CA SER A 151 -8.91 5.66 -18.90
C SER A 151 -8.02 5.71 -20.15
N TRP A 152 -7.04 6.62 -20.14
CA TRP A 152 -6.01 6.75 -21.17
C TRP A 152 -5.11 5.51 -21.31
N THR A 153 -5.11 4.63 -20.32
CA THR A 153 -4.35 3.37 -20.28
C THR A 153 -5.20 2.25 -19.70
N THR A 154 -4.82 1.01 -19.98
CA THR A 154 -5.40 -0.20 -19.37
C THR A 154 -4.38 -0.94 -18.50
N SER A 155 -3.20 -0.35 -18.27
CA SER A 155 -2.13 -0.97 -17.48
C SER A 155 -2.53 -1.12 -16.01
N GLY A 156 -2.51 -2.33 -15.49
CA GLY A 156 -2.77 -2.60 -14.07
C GLY A 156 -1.80 -1.89 -13.13
N GLY A 157 -0.52 -1.79 -13.52
CA GLY A 157 0.48 -1.05 -12.73
C GLY A 157 0.21 0.45 -12.66
N ALA A 158 -0.31 1.04 -13.75
CA ALA A 158 -0.61 2.46 -13.81
C ALA A 158 -1.91 2.83 -13.09
N LEU A 159 -2.94 1.99 -13.19
CA LEU A 159 -4.27 2.27 -12.66
C LEU A 159 -4.48 1.69 -11.25
N SER A 160 -4.19 0.39 -11.08
CA SER A 160 -4.45 -0.32 -9.83
C SER A 160 -3.31 -0.20 -8.82
N GLY A 161 -2.07 0.04 -9.28
CA GLY A 161 -0.90 0.21 -8.42
C GLY A 161 -1.04 1.34 -7.40
N PRO A 162 -1.38 2.58 -7.81
CA PRO A 162 -1.56 3.71 -6.89
C PRO A 162 -2.64 3.45 -5.82
N VAL A 163 -3.74 2.79 -6.22
CA VAL A 163 -4.83 2.44 -5.29
C VAL A 163 -4.34 1.42 -4.25
N ALA A 164 -3.59 0.40 -4.67
CA ALA A 164 -3.00 -0.57 -3.76
C ALA A 164 -2.00 0.09 -2.80
N ALA A 165 -1.16 1.00 -3.29
CA ALA A 165 -0.23 1.77 -2.47
C ALA A 165 -0.94 2.61 -1.42
N GLU A 166 -2.03 3.30 -1.78
CA GLU A 166 -2.83 4.10 -0.84
C GLU A 166 -3.46 3.22 0.26
N VAL A 167 -4.01 2.07 -0.11
CA VAL A 167 -4.56 1.10 0.86
C VAL A 167 -3.47 0.63 1.83
N LEU A 168 -2.29 0.25 1.32
CA LEU A 168 -1.16 -0.17 2.15
C LEU A 168 -0.69 0.96 3.07
N GLN A 169 -0.53 2.18 2.54
CA GLN A 169 -0.08 3.35 3.30
C GLN A 169 -0.99 3.64 4.51
N LYS A 170 -2.31 3.45 4.36
CA LYS A 170 -3.29 3.66 5.43
C LYS A 170 -3.40 2.47 6.39
N SER A 171 -3.11 1.26 5.92
CA SER A 171 -3.33 0.03 6.69
C SER A 171 -2.11 -0.39 7.50
N LEU A 172 -0.89 -0.22 6.98
CA LEU A 172 0.34 -0.67 7.66
C LEU A 172 0.53 -0.06 9.05
N PRO A 173 0.37 1.28 9.25
CA PRO A 173 0.46 1.86 10.59
C PRO A 173 -0.59 1.32 11.55
N ARG A 174 -1.81 1.05 11.06
CA ARG A 174 -2.90 0.46 11.87
C ARG A 174 -2.65 -0.98 12.28
N LEU A 175 -1.80 -1.69 11.55
CA LEU A 175 -1.30 -3.02 11.90
C LEU A 175 -0.08 -2.95 12.84
N GLY A 176 0.30 -1.75 13.32
CA GLY A 176 1.45 -1.52 14.18
C GLY A 176 2.80 -1.58 13.46
N ILE A 177 2.80 -1.56 12.13
CA ILE A 177 4.01 -1.62 11.31
C ILE A 177 4.46 -0.19 11.03
N GLN A 178 5.57 0.21 11.65
CA GLN A 178 6.13 1.55 11.47
C GLN A 178 6.95 1.63 10.17
N PRO A 179 6.93 2.79 9.48
CA PRO A 179 7.75 2.99 8.30
C PRO A 179 9.24 3.12 8.64
N SER A 180 10.10 2.56 7.80
CA SER A 180 11.54 2.72 7.85
C SER A 180 12.01 3.39 6.57
N TYR A 181 12.31 4.69 6.65
CA TYR A 181 12.71 5.48 5.49
C TYR A 181 14.20 5.35 5.22
N THR A 182 14.57 5.15 3.96
CA THR A 182 15.95 5.28 3.48
C THR A 182 16.39 6.74 3.54
N GLU A 183 17.71 7.02 3.51
CA GLU A 183 18.24 8.40 3.46
C GLU A 183 17.68 9.18 2.27
N ALA A 184 17.56 8.53 1.11
CA ALA A 184 16.97 9.15 -0.09
C ALA A 184 15.49 9.50 0.10
N GLU A 185 14.72 8.64 0.75
CA GLU A 185 13.31 8.90 1.09
C GLU A 185 13.19 9.99 2.16
N GLN A 186 14.06 9.98 3.17
CA GLN A 186 14.10 11.04 4.17
C GLN A 186 14.35 12.39 3.51
N ALA A 187 15.40 12.52 2.67
CA ALA A 187 15.68 13.74 1.94
C ALA A 187 14.55 14.19 1.00
N LYS A 188 13.84 13.22 0.41
CA LYS A 188 12.73 13.48 -0.52
C LYS A 188 11.45 13.94 0.19
N TYR A 189 11.09 13.28 1.30
CA TYR A 189 9.77 13.44 1.92
C TYR A 189 9.77 14.28 3.18
N PHE A 190 10.94 14.55 3.76
CA PHE A 190 11.04 15.29 5.02
C PHE A 190 11.92 16.53 4.88
N THR A 191 11.75 17.46 5.81
CA THR A 191 12.55 18.67 5.92
C THR A 191 12.62 19.09 7.38
N THR A 192 13.63 19.87 7.73
CA THR A 192 13.78 20.43 9.08
C THR A 192 13.06 21.77 9.14
N VAL A 193 12.29 21.98 10.18
CA VAL A 193 11.59 23.25 10.43
C VAL A 193 12.63 24.33 10.75
N PRO A 194 12.71 25.41 9.95
CA PRO A 194 13.59 26.55 10.26
C PRO A 194 13.06 27.36 11.43
N ASP A 195 13.96 28.06 12.15
CA ASP A 195 13.55 29.03 13.15
C ASP A 195 13.11 30.34 12.48
N VAL A 196 11.87 30.72 12.72
CA VAL A 196 11.25 31.96 12.23
C VAL A 196 10.68 32.80 13.37
N THR A 197 11.03 32.51 14.63
CA THR A 197 10.64 33.31 15.78
C THR A 197 11.24 34.71 15.68
N GLY A 198 10.46 35.73 16.08
CA GLY A 198 10.83 37.14 15.95
C GLY A 198 10.66 37.74 14.55
N TRP A 199 10.45 36.93 13.51
CA TRP A 199 10.25 37.39 12.13
C TRP A 199 8.86 38.00 11.93
N LYS A 200 8.72 38.91 10.96
CA LYS A 200 7.39 39.34 10.50
C LYS A 200 6.68 38.17 9.84
N ALA A 201 5.40 37.99 10.12
CA ALA A 201 4.63 36.84 9.65
C ALA A 201 4.74 36.59 8.12
N PRO A 202 4.70 37.59 7.22
CA PRO A 202 4.88 37.35 5.78
C PRO A 202 6.30 36.84 5.43
N ALA A 203 7.33 37.34 6.09
CA ALA A 203 8.72 36.91 5.86
C ALA A 203 8.94 35.48 6.39
N ALA A 204 8.34 35.15 7.56
CA ALA A 204 8.34 33.81 8.12
C ALA A 204 7.66 32.79 7.15
N ALA A 205 6.51 33.14 6.60
CA ALA A 205 5.81 32.31 5.61
C ALA A 205 6.65 32.08 4.35
N GLN A 206 7.31 33.10 3.85
CA GLN A 206 8.23 32.98 2.70
C GLN A 206 9.40 32.03 3.05
N LYS A 207 9.99 32.16 4.24
CA LYS A 207 11.07 31.27 4.69
C LYS A 207 10.62 29.81 4.79
N LEU A 208 9.43 29.55 5.33
CA LEU A 208 8.86 28.20 5.40
C LEU A 208 8.66 27.60 4.00
N ASN A 209 8.22 28.40 3.02
CA ASN A 209 8.06 27.93 1.65
C ASN A 209 9.38 27.46 1.01
N GLU A 210 10.53 28.06 1.34
CA GLU A 210 11.85 27.59 0.88
C GLU A 210 12.13 26.15 1.35
N TYR A 211 11.58 25.76 2.49
CA TYR A 211 11.66 24.41 3.06
C TYR A 211 10.50 23.50 2.65
N THR A 212 9.68 23.96 1.69
CA THR A 212 8.46 23.25 1.25
C THR A 212 7.49 23.02 2.44
N LEU A 213 7.35 24.01 3.29
CA LEU A 213 6.42 24.05 4.41
C LEU A 213 5.40 25.17 4.17
N THR A 214 4.22 25.09 4.79
CA THR A 214 3.20 26.12 4.75
C THR A 214 3.09 26.80 6.11
N ALA A 215 2.73 28.10 6.13
CA ALA A 215 2.49 28.83 7.35
C ALA A 215 0.99 28.85 7.67
N ASP A 216 0.64 28.53 8.93
CA ASP A 216 -0.68 28.73 9.51
C ASP A 216 -0.54 29.80 10.60
N VAL A 217 -0.97 31.05 10.31
CA VAL A 217 -0.73 32.19 11.20
C VAL A 217 -1.90 32.36 12.15
N LEU A 218 -1.60 32.25 13.45
CA LEU A 218 -2.54 32.45 14.54
C LEU A 218 -2.38 33.84 15.14
N GLY A 219 -3.49 34.57 15.20
CA GLY A 219 -3.53 35.94 15.73
C GLY A 219 -3.24 37.01 14.68
N GLN A 220 -3.15 38.27 15.13
CA GLN A 220 -2.94 39.44 14.30
C GLN A 220 -1.73 40.29 14.73
N GLY A 221 -0.82 39.70 15.46
CA GLY A 221 0.46 40.32 15.82
C GLY A 221 1.39 40.49 14.61
N GLU A 222 2.27 41.49 14.68
CA GLU A 222 3.19 41.81 13.60
C GLU A 222 4.30 40.74 13.45
N ARG A 223 4.68 40.09 14.55
CA ARG A 223 5.82 39.16 14.61
C ARG A 223 5.42 37.82 15.21
N VAL A 224 6.09 36.79 14.77
CA VAL A 224 5.99 35.43 15.30
C VAL A 224 6.59 35.40 16.71
N VAL A 225 5.79 35.08 17.70
CA VAL A 225 6.21 34.91 19.11
C VAL A 225 6.66 33.47 19.35
N SER A 226 5.92 32.50 18.80
CA SER A 226 6.26 31.09 18.89
C SER A 226 5.81 30.34 17.62
N GLN A 227 6.40 29.17 17.40
CA GLN A 227 6.07 28.30 16.27
C GLN A 227 5.90 26.85 16.72
N TYR A 228 5.01 26.13 16.05
CA TYR A 228 4.80 24.70 16.26
C TYR A 228 4.59 23.97 14.91
N PRO A 229 5.31 22.85 14.62
CA PRO A 229 6.40 22.27 15.42
C PRO A 229 7.60 23.22 15.64
N ARG A 230 8.38 22.95 16.69
CA ARG A 230 9.56 23.78 17.04
C ARG A 230 10.63 23.74 15.94
N ALA A 231 11.46 24.78 15.89
CA ALA A 231 12.66 24.81 15.06
C ALA A 231 13.55 23.58 15.31
N GLY A 232 14.13 23.02 14.24
CA GLY A 232 14.93 21.79 14.32
C GLY A 232 14.12 20.48 14.23
N THR A 233 12.81 20.53 14.38
CA THR A 233 11.96 19.33 14.23
C THR A 233 11.95 18.86 12.76
N THR A 234 12.10 17.56 12.55
CA THR A 234 11.94 16.96 11.21
C THR A 234 10.46 16.68 10.96
N VAL A 235 9.91 17.26 9.89
CA VAL A 235 8.51 17.12 9.51
C VAL A 235 8.38 16.73 8.03
N ARG A 236 7.23 16.23 7.61
CA ARG A 236 6.98 15.98 6.18
C ARG A 236 6.95 17.29 5.41
N ARG A 237 7.50 17.28 4.19
CA ARG A 237 7.33 18.39 3.24
C ARG A 237 5.84 18.60 2.97
N GLY A 238 5.42 19.86 2.88
CA GLY A 238 4.01 20.23 2.79
C GLY A 238 3.28 20.36 4.12
N SER A 239 3.93 20.04 5.25
CA SER A 239 3.32 20.25 6.58
C SER A 239 3.08 21.72 6.84
N ALA A 240 1.97 22.01 7.53
CA ALA A 240 1.68 23.35 8.05
C ALA A 240 2.45 23.57 9.36
N ILE A 241 3.07 24.75 9.48
CA ILE A 241 3.71 25.23 10.69
C ILE A 241 2.84 26.35 11.26
N GLN A 242 2.36 26.14 12.47
CA GLN A 242 1.60 27.17 13.17
C GLN A 242 2.54 28.26 13.65
N LEU A 243 2.23 29.49 13.34
CA LEU A 243 2.97 30.70 13.71
C LEU A 243 2.10 31.54 14.62
N ASP A 244 2.36 31.47 15.91
CA ASP A 244 1.62 32.30 16.88
C ASP A 244 2.23 33.70 16.96
N THR A 245 1.39 34.70 16.74
CA THR A 245 1.74 36.12 16.82
C THR A 245 1.21 36.79 18.08
N THR A 246 0.55 36.05 18.99
CA THR A 246 -0.10 36.57 20.21
C THR A 246 0.55 36.08 21.50
N GLY A 247 1.37 35.00 21.45
CA GLY A 247 1.95 34.36 22.62
C GLY A 247 0.96 33.47 23.39
N GLN A 248 -0.13 33.04 22.73
CA GLN A 248 -1.15 32.18 23.35
C GLN A 248 -0.89 30.68 23.09
N LEU A 249 -0.04 30.36 22.17
CA LEU A 249 0.36 28.98 21.90
C LEU A 249 1.40 28.56 22.92
N ASP A 250 1.07 27.59 23.77
CA ASP A 250 2.05 26.94 24.61
C ASP A 250 2.66 25.75 23.83
N PRO A 251 3.89 25.91 23.31
CA PRO A 251 4.52 24.82 22.57
C PRO A 251 4.94 23.64 23.47
N ALA A 252 4.73 23.71 24.79
CA ALA A 252 5.03 22.65 25.74
C ALA A 252 3.84 21.74 26.05
N ALA A 253 2.63 22.07 25.60
CA ALA A 253 1.40 21.36 25.96
C ALA A 253 1.21 20.00 25.26
N ASP A 254 2.10 19.61 24.32
CA ASP A 254 1.93 18.42 23.47
C ASP A 254 3.04 17.36 23.62
N GLU A 255 3.76 17.38 24.74
CA GLU A 255 4.74 16.33 25.13
C GLU A 255 4.08 15.24 26.01
N GLY A 256 2.84 14.81 25.69
CA GLY A 256 2.11 13.76 26.38
C GLY A 256 1.88 12.52 25.53
#